data_e33cc865c63c0a1ff7d841c529d735b5
#
_entry.id   e33cc865c63c0a1ff7d841c529d735b5
#
_cell.length_a   1.000
_cell.length_b   1.000
_cell.length_c   1.000
_cell.angle_alpha   90.00
_cell.angle_beta   90.00
_cell.angle_gamma   90.00
#
_symmetry.space_group_name_H-M   'P 1'
#
loop_
_entity.id
_entity.type
_entity.pdbx_description
1 polymer ?
#
loop_
_entity_poly.entity_id
_entity_poly.type
_entity_poly.pdbx_seq_one_letter_code
_entity_poly.pdbx_strand_id
1 'polypeptide(L)'
;MSYSQLLLRAWWIVRRHRILWLFGFLAGFAPPSALSQLAGSALTASPEMPQRIRELLVGPSSALLWIGTPLLLIAAFLIWGAINALGHTALIALVNRLEEGEPPTFLTAREAIRGYAGRIFLIHVLLRLPLLMISGIFVLPLAIPILQAMAENRSTIPGPVVDTGLFFCCLGVLIVIPASILITWIEELANRACVLDGRSTFDSIAYGWAAIQQRSGPVIALGIRLLGIAGVAGLFTIVSLNILQGTISRSPAGPLASPFGVKGPWGVLLSFGIAEMAINTWVMTFLSSSWTLFYRQLLMSDRNRSP
;
A
#
# COMPACT_ATOMS: atom_id res chain seq x y z
N MET A 1 13.95 23.85 10.33
CA MET A 1 14.36 22.64 11.07
C MET A 1 15.18 21.72 10.16
N SER A 2 16.18 21.00 10.73
CA SER A 2 16.87 19.96 9.98
C SER A 2 15.94 18.75 9.77
N TYR A 3 16.14 17.96 8.70
CA TYR A 3 15.34 16.77 8.45
C TYR A 3 15.40 15.76 9.62
N SER A 4 16.55 15.67 10.31
CA SER A 4 16.70 14.81 11.48
C SER A 4 15.80 15.24 12.63
N GLN A 5 15.68 16.53 12.90
CA GLN A 5 14.77 17.06 13.93
C GLN A 5 13.30 16.79 13.57
N LEU A 6 12.93 16.92 12.28
CA LEU A 6 11.59 16.60 11.80
C LEU A 6 11.25 15.13 12.03
N LEU A 7 12.15 14.21 11.64
CA LEU A 7 11.95 12.77 11.80
C LEU A 7 11.91 12.37 13.30
N LEU A 8 12.77 12.95 14.13
CA LEU A 8 12.74 12.72 15.58
C LEU A 8 11.43 13.21 16.22
N ARG A 9 10.91 14.35 15.76
CA ARG A 9 9.61 14.86 16.22
C ARG A 9 8.47 13.95 15.81
N ALA A 10 8.45 13.50 14.55
CA ALA A 10 7.47 12.50 14.06
C ALA A 10 7.51 11.21 14.89
N TRP A 11 8.71 10.69 15.15
CA TRP A 11 8.93 9.53 16.00
C TRP A 11 8.33 9.71 17.40
N TRP A 12 8.60 10.84 18.02
CA TRP A 12 8.11 11.15 19.36
C TRP A 12 6.57 11.24 19.39
N ILE A 13 5.96 11.88 18.40
CA ILE A 13 4.50 11.96 18.24
C ILE A 13 3.88 10.57 18.16
N VAL A 14 4.40 9.72 17.28
CA VAL A 14 3.89 8.37 17.07
C VAL A 14 4.02 7.50 18.31
N ARG A 15 5.14 7.60 19.04
CA ARG A 15 5.37 6.83 20.26
C ARG A 15 4.45 7.26 21.41
N ARG A 16 4.18 8.56 21.53
CA ARG A 16 3.43 9.11 22.67
C ARG A 16 1.92 8.98 22.50
N HIS A 17 1.40 9.06 21.29
CA HIS A 17 -0.04 9.13 21.02
C HIS A 17 -0.58 7.86 20.36
N ARG A 18 -0.97 6.87 21.17
CA ARG A 18 -1.45 5.56 20.69
C ARG A 18 -2.71 5.65 19.81
N ILE A 19 -3.53 6.71 19.97
CA ILE A 19 -4.71 6.92 19.12
C ILE A 19 -4.36 7.02 17.63
N LEU A 20 -3.16 7.52 17.28
CA LEU A 20 -2.68 7.58 15.91
C LEU A 20 -2.49 6.18 15.29
N TRP A 21 -2.18 5.18 16.10
CA TRP A 21 -1.97 3.81 15.61
C TRP A 21 -3.27 3.20 15.08
N LEU A 22 -4.43 3.53 15.67
CA LEU A 22 -5.71 3.09 15.15
C LEU A 22 -5.94 3.59 13.71
N PHE A 23 -5.66 4.87 13.47
CA PHE A 23 -5.81 5.46 12.14
C PHE A 23 -4.65 5.08 11.21
N GLY A 24 -3.46 4.85 11.74
CA GLY A 24 -2.35 4.27 11.01
C GLY A 24 -2.64 2.85 10.51
N PHE A 25 -3.35 2.06 11.31
CA PHE A 25 -3.85 0.76 10.89
C PHE A 25 -4.82 0.87 9.70
N LEU A 26 -5.77 1.80 9.75
CA LEU A 26 -6.69 2.04 8.62
C LEU A 26 -5.96 2.57 7.38
N ALA A 27 -5.02 3.50 7.56
CA ALA A 27 -4.21 4.06 6.47
C ALA A 27 -3.25 3.05 5.85
N GLY A 28 -2.71 2.14 6.64
CA GLY A 28 -1.82 1.07 6.20
C GLY A 28 -2.51 -0.26 5.98
N PHE A 29 -3.84 -0.28 6.03
CA PHE A 29 -4.59 -1.52 5.85
C PHE A 29 -4.31 -2.10 4.47
N ALA A 30 -3.57 -3.18 4.46
CA ALA A 30 -3.32 -4.02 3.30
C ALA A 30 -3.58 -5.47 3.72
N PRO A 31 -4.07 -6.32 2.82
CA PRO A 31 -4.18 -7.74 3.14
C PRO A 31 -2.79 -8.25 3.52
N PRO A 32 -2.66 -8.97 4.65
CA PRO A 32 -1.37 -9.51 5.08
C PRO A 32 -0.72 -10.34 3.97
N SER A 33 0.57 -10.13 3.72
CA SER A 33 1.32 -10.86 2.70
C SER A 33 1.29 -12.38 2.95
N ALA A 34 1.16 -12.78 4.23
CA ALA A 34 0.93 -14.17 4.63
C ALA A 34 -0.34 -14.77 4.02
N LEU A 35 -1.43 -14.00 3.88
CA LEU A 35 -2.68 -14.49 3.25
C LEU A 35 -2.52 -14.72 1.75
N SER A 36 -1.80 -13.85 1.05
CA SER A 36 -1.54 -14.05 -0.38
C SER A 36 -0.63 -15.25 -0.64
N GLN A 37 0.33 -15.52 0.23
CA GLN A 37 1.19 -16.70 0.15
C GLN A 37 0.43 -17.99 0.48
N LEU A 38 -0.48 -17.95 1.46
CA LEU A 38 -1.36 -19.07 1.77
C LEU A 38 -2.27 -19.42 0.60
N ALA A 39 -2.87 -18.41 -0.04
CA ALA A 39 -3.65 -18.62 -1.23
C ALA A 39 -2.80 -19.26 -2.35
N GLY A 40 -1.59 -18.75 -2.58
CA GLY A 40 -0.64 -19.32 -3.52
C GLY A 40 -0.25 -20.77 -3.21
N SER A 41 0.10 -21.06 -1.95
CA SER A 41 0.47 -22.43 -1.54
C SER A 41 -0.71 -23.40 -1.57
N ALA A 42 -1.91 -22.95 -1.21
CA ALA A 42 -3.13 -23.76 -1.33
C ALA A 42 -3.44 -24.09 -2.79
N LEU A 43 -3.22 -23.14 -3.70
CA LEU A 43 -3.40 -23.34 -5.15
C LEU A 43 -2.41 -24.36 -5.73
N THR A 44 -1.20 -24.44 -5.16
CA THR A 44 -0.16 -25.38 -5.65
C THR A 44 -0.17 -26.74 -4.96
N ALA A 45 -0.75 -26.84 -3.76
CA ALA A 45 -0.67 -28.04 -2.92
C ALA A 45 -1.65 -29.14 -3.30
N SER A 46 -2.74 -28.86 -4.03
CA SER A 46 -3.71 -29.89 -4.42
C SER A 46 -3.51 -30.32 -5.87
N PRO A 47 -3.30 -31.62 -6.16
CA PRO A 47 -3.12 -32.13 -7.52
C PRO A 47 -4.37 -31.94 -8.39
N GLU A 48 -5.54 -31.77 -7.78
CA GLU A 48 -6.81 -31.53 -8.48
C GLU A 48 -7.03 -30.04 -8.85
N MET A 49 -6.24 -29.13 -8.28
CA MET A 49 -6.43 -27.69 -8.49
C MET A 49 -6.26 -27.25 -9.95
N PRO A 50 -5.28 -27.75 -10.73
CA PRO A 50 -5.18 -27.44 -12.15
C PRO A 50 -6.44 -27.82 -12.93
N GLN A 51 -7.06 -28.96 -12.62
CA GLN A 51 -8.30 -29.40 -13.25
C GLN A 51 -9.48 -28.51 -12.90
N ARG A 52 -9.63 -28.15 -11.62
CA ARG A 52 -10.68 -27.20 -11.17
C ARG A 52 -10.50 -25.80 -11.77
N ILE A 53 -9.27 -25.30 -11.85
CA ILE A 53 -8.98 -24.03 -12.51
C ILE A 53 -9.36 -24.11 -14.00
N ARG A 54 -9.04 -25.22 -14.66
CA ARG A 54 -9.41 -25.45 -16.06
C ARG A 54 -10.91 -25.48 -16.26
N GLU A 55 -11.66 -26.23 -15.46
CA GLU A 55 -13.13 -26.28 -15.50
C GLU A 55 -13.73 -24.88 -15.30
N LEU A 56 -13.16 -24.08 -14.41
CA LEU A 56 -13.56 -22.70 -14.19
C LEU A 56 -13.22 -21.78 -15.37
N LEU A 57 -12.05 -21.93 -16.00
CA LEU A 57 -11.61 -21.08 -17.12
C LEU A 57 -12.29 -21.42 -18.46
N VAL A 58 -12.63 -22.67 -18.69
CA VAL A 58 -13.14 -23.17 -19.98
C VAL A 58 -14.61 -23.65 -19.91
N GLY A 59 -15.10 -23.88 -18.69
CA GLY A 59 -16.46 -24.33 -18.45
C GLY A 59 -17.55 -23.29 -18.72
N PRO A 60 -18.84 -23.67 -18.66
CA PRO A 60 -19.96 -22.75 -18.88
C PRO A 60 -20.00 -21.56 -17.89
N SER A 61 -19.32 -21.68 -16.75
CA SER A 61 -19.15 -20.60 -15.77
C SER A 61 -18.00 -19.63 -16.09
N SER A 62 -17.22 -19.87 -17.15
CA SER A 62 -16.07 -19.06 -17.52
C SER A 62 -16.43 -17.58 -17.77
N ALA A 63 -17.57 -17.31 -18.41
CA ALA A 63 -18.04 -15.94 -18.62
C ALA A 63 -18.27 -15.19 -17.31
N LEU A 64 -18.80 -15.84 -16.28
CA LEU A 64 -18.96 -15.27 -14.94
C LEU A 64 -17.61 -14.96 -14.28
N LEU A 65 -16.59 -15.79 -14.51
CA LEU A 65 -15.23 -15.53 -14.00
C LEU A 65 -14.56 -14.39 -14.74
N TRP A 66 -14.63 -14.36 -16.06
CA TRP A 66 -14.00 -13.30 -16.85
C TRP A 66 -14.60 -11.92 -16.60
N ILE A 67 -15.87 -11.81 -16.25
CA ILE A 67 -16.54 -10.56 -15.91
C ILE A 67 -16.54 -10.34 -14.38
N GLY A 68 -16.82 -11.38 -13.60
CA GLY A 68 -16.96 -11.29 -12.16
C GLY A 68 -15.65 -11.00 -11.43
N THR A 69 -14.53 -11.61 -11.87
CA THR A 69 -13.23 -11.40 -11.23
C THR A 69 -12.73 -9.94 -11.34
N PRO A 70 -12.70 -9.31 -12.51
CA PRO A 70 -12.36 -7.89 -12.62
C PRO A 70 -13.30 -6.99 -11.81
N LEU A 71 -14.59 -7.26 -11.83
CA LEU A 71 -15.55 -6.48 -11.06
C LEU A 71 -15.31 -6.59 -9.55
N LEU A 72 -15.04 -7.79 -9.07
CA LEU A 72 -14.72 -8.05 -7.67
C LEU A 72 -13.39 -7.39 -7.26
N LEU A 73 -12.38 -7.43 -8.13
CA LEU A 73 -11.11 -6.75 -7.91
C LEU A 73 -11.27 -5.23 -7.87
N ILE A 74 -12.08 -4.66 -8.76
CA ILE A 74 -12.41 -3.21 -8.74
C ILE A 74 -13.15 -2.87 -7.44
N ALA A 75 -14.17 -3.65 -7.06
CA ALA A 75 -14.90 -3.43 -5.81
C ALA A 75 -13.97 -3.52 -4.59
N ALA A 76 -13.10 -4.52 -4.52
CA ALA A 76 -12.11 -4.66 -3.46
C ALA A 76 -11.15 -3.48 -3.42
N PHE A 77 -10.68 -3.02 -4.58
CA PHE A 77 -9.81 -1.83 -4.71
C PHE A 77 -10.51 -0.56 -4.19
N LEU A 78 -11.78 -0.36 -4.54
CA LEU A 78 -12.55 0.79 -4.09
C LEU A 78 -12.81 0.75 -2.58
N ILE A 79 -13.18 -0.40 -2.02
CA ILE A 79 -13.39 -0.58 -0.58
C ILE A 79 -12.07 -0.34 0.16
N TRP A 80 -11.00 -0.95 -0.31
CA TRP A 80 -9.67 -0.76 0.27
C TRP A 80 -9.22 0.70 0.20
N GLY A 81 -9.39 1.36 -0.95
CA GLY A 81 -9.11 2.79 -1.12
C GLY A 81 -9.92 3.68 -0.18
N ALA A 82 -11.20 3.36 0.04
CA ALA A 82 -12.05 4.08 0.99
C ALA A 82 -11.53 3.95 2.43
N ILE A 83 -11.19 2.73 2.87
CA ILE A 83 -10.63 2.50 4.22
C ILE A 83 -9.32 3.28 4.41
N ASN A 84 -8.44 3.24 3.43
CA ASN A 84 -7.18 4.01 3.45
C ASN A 84 -7.44 5.53 3.54
N ALA A 85 -8.39 6.05 2.76
CA ALA A 85 -8.75 7.46 2.78
C ALA A 85 -9.24 7.92 4.16
N LEU A 86 -10.03 7.10 4.86
CA LEU A 86 -10.45 7.37 6.23
C LEU A 86 -9.24 7.49 7.16
N GLY A 87 -8.32 6.54 7.09
CA GLY A 87 -7.10 6.52 7.90
C GLY A 87 -6.20 7.73 7.65
N HIS A 88 -5.90 8.03 6.39
CA HIS A 88 -5.08 9.17 6.00
C HIS A 88 -5.69 10.50 6.43
N THR A 89 -7.00 10.70 6.21
CA THR A 89 -7.70 11.92 6.63
C THR A 89 -7.57 12.17 8.12
N ALA A 90 -7.84 11.13 8.91
CA ALA A 90 -7.76 11.22 10.37
C ALA A 90 -6.34 11.50 10.85
N LEU A 91 -5.34 10.79 10.31
CA LEU A 91 -3.93 10.99 10.69
C LEU A 91 -3.46 12.43 10.43
N ILE A 92 -3.74 12.97 9.24
CA ILE A 92 -3.35 14.34 8.88
C ILE A 92 -3.97 15.34 9.85
N ALA A 93 -5.27 15.23 10.12
CA ALA A 93 -5.98 16.13 11.01
C ALA A 93 -5.48 16.03 12.46
N LEU A 94 -5.28 14.81 12.99
CA LEU A 94 -4.80 14.60 14.34
C LEU A 94 -3.37 15.11 14.56
N VAL A 95 -2.47 14.86 13.60
CA VAL A 95 -1.10 15.37 13.67
C VAL A 95 -1.08 16.90 13.61
N ASN A 96 -1.95 17.49 12.79
CA ASN A 96 -2.07 18.95 12.71
C ASN A 96 -2.51 19.56 14.05
N ARG A 97 -3.54 19.00 14.70
CA ARG A 97 -4.03 19.44 16.02
C ARG A 97 -2.98 19.30 17.12
N LEU A 98 -2.23 18.19 17.09
CA LEU A 98 -1.09 18.02 18.01
C LEU A 98 -0.04 19.13 17.88
N GLU A 99 0.22 19.58 16.67
CA GLU A 99 1.16 20.69 16.40
C GLU A 99 0.58 22.06 16.79
N GLU A 100 -0.73 22.18 16.92
CA GLU A 100 -1.44 23.35 17.45
C GLU A 100 -1.51 23.33 18.99
N GLY A 101 -1.01 22.26 19.62
CA GLY A 101 -1.03 22.09 21.07
C GLY A 101 -2.33 21.49 21.62
N GLU A 102 -3.24 21.06 20.74
CA GLU A 102 -4.51 20.45 21.13
C GLU A 102 -4.37 18.93 21.28
N PRO A 103 -5.08 18.31 22.24
CA PRO A 103 -5.06 16.85 22.39
C PRO A 103 -5.73 16.15 21.20
N PRO A 104 -5.16 15.04 20.69
CA PRO A 104 -5.76 14.28 19.62
C PRO A 104 -6.99 13.53 20.15
N THR A 105 -8.17 13.84 19.63
CA THR A 105 -9.43 13.21 20.04
C THR A 105 -10.06 12.44 18.90
N PHE A 106 -10.85 11.42 19.23
CA PHE A 106 -11.63 10.68 18.23
C PHE A 106 -12.67 11.57 17.54
N LEU A 107 -13.19 12.58 18.24
CA LEU A 107 -14.15 13.53 17.68
C LEU A 107 -13.53 14.34 16.55
N THR A 108 -12.33 14.87 16.76
CA THR A 108 -11.56 15.60 15.72
C THR A 108 -11.32 14.73 14.49
N ALA A 109 -10.92 13.47 14.68
CA ALA A 109 -10.75 12.53 13.59
C ALA A 109 -12.04 12.31 12.79
N ARG A 110 -13.18 12.11 13.50
CA ARG A 110 -14.50 11.91 12.88
C ARG A 110 -14.97 13.12 12.09
N GLU A 111 -14.76 14.31 12.59
CA GLU A 111 -15.09 15.56 11.90
C GLU A 111 -14.29 15.70 10.60
N ALA A 112 -12.98 15.49 10.66
CA ALA A 112 -12.12 15.52 9.50
C ALA A 112 -12.53 14.47 8.45
N ILE A 113 -12.81 13.23 8.89
CA ILE A 113 -13.29 12.16 8.02
C ILE A 113 -14.55 12.58 7.27
N ARG A 114 -15.53 13.13 7.97
CA ARG A 114 -16.80 13.57 7.36
C ARG A 114 -16.59 14.67 6.32
N GLY A 115 -15.64 15.58 6.57
CA GLY A 115 -15.40 16.71 5.68
C GLY A 115 -14.55 16.38 4.47
N TYR A 116 -13.55 15.50 4.60
CA TYR A 116 -12.47 15.37 3.61
C TYR A 116 -12.24 13.96 3.06
N ALA A 117 -12.73 12.89 3.72
CA ALA A 117 -12.41 11.52 3.30
C ALA A 117 -12.86 11.19 1.87
N GLY A 118 -14.02 11.70 1.43
CA GLY A 118 -14.49 11.53 0.06
C GLY A 118 -13.58 12.18 -0.97
N ARG A 119 -13.02 13.36 -0.64
CA ARG A 119 -12.07 14.06 -1.53
C ARG A 119 -10.74 13.32 -1.59
N ILE A 120 -10.23 12.84 -0.46
CA ILE A 120 -9.00 12.04 -0.40
C ILE A 120 -9.20 10.72 -1.15
N PHE A 121 -10.33 10.04 -0.98
CA PHE A 121 -10.65 8.85 -1.76
C PHE A 121 -10.59 9.12 -3.27
N LEU A 122 -11.17 10.24 -3.70
CA LEU A 122 -11.13 10.62 -5.11
C LEU A 122 -9.71 10.96 -5.61
N ILE A 123 -8.87 11.60 -4.78
CA ILE A 123 -7.44 11.81 -5.09
C ILE A 123 -6.75 10.46 -5.30
N HIS A 124 -6.96 9.47 -4.41
CA HIS A 124 -6.38 8.13 -4.52
C HIS A 124 -6.83 7.43 -5.80
N VAL A 125 -8.12 7.46 -6.12
CA VAL A 125 -8.66 6.84 -7.34
C VAL A 125 -8.09 7.51 -8.60
N LEU A 126 -8.11 8.85 -8.67
CA LEU A 126 -7.64 9.59 -9.84
C LEU A 126 -6.14 9.38 -10.12
N LEU A 127 -5.33 9.25 -9.08
CA LEU A 127 -3.88 9.07 -9.22
C LEU A 127 -3.48 7.61 -9.41
N ARG A 128 -4.12 6.68 -8.71
CA ARG A 128 -3.73 5.26 -8.73
C ARG A 128 -4.38 4.45 -9.85
N LEU A 129 -5.59 4.82 -10.27
CA LEU A 129 -6.29 4.07 -11.32
C LEU A 129 -5.52 4.09 -12.66
N PRO A 130 -5.04 5.25 -13.17
CA PRO A 130 -4.21 5.26 -14.38
C PRO A 130 -2.94 4.43 -14.24
N LEU A 131 -2.29 4.49 -13.07
CA LEU A 131 -1.09 3.69 -12.81
C LEU A 131 -1.38 2.20 -12.84
N LEU A 132 -2.52 1.77 -12.26
CA LEU A 132 -2.98 0.39 -12.29
C LEU A 132 -3.24 -0.07 -13.72
N MET A 133 -3.87 0.75 -14.55
CA MET A 133 -4.12 0.44 -15.97
C MET A 133 -2.82 0.30 -16.75
N ILE A 134 -1.88 1.23 -16.55
CA ILE A 134 -0.55 1.18 -17.19
C ILE A 134 0.20 -0.09 -16.76
N SER A 135 0.21 -0.40 -15.46
CA SER A 135 0.87 -1.62 -14.96
C SER A 135 0.26 -2.89 -15.55
N GLY A 136 -1.07 -2.93 -15.74
CA GLY A 136 -1.75 -4.03 -16.40
C GLY A 136 -1.26 -4.27 -17.83
N ILE A 137 -1.03 -3.22 -18.61
CA ILE A 137 -0.53 -3.33 -20.00
C ILE A 137 0.82 -4.05 -20.04
N PHE A 138 1.71 -3.83 -19.06
CA PHE A 138 3.01 -4.48 -19.01
C PHE A 138 2.97 -5.91 -18.48
N VAL A 139 1.98 -6.25 -17.65
CA VAL A 139 1.84 -7.59 -17.05
C VAL A 139 1.07 -8.55 -17.98
N LEU A 140 0.10 -8.05 -18.76
CA LEU A 140 -0.75 -8.87 -19.63
C LEU A 140 0.03 -9.75 -20.62
N PRO A 141 1.10 -9.30 -21.31
CA PRO A 141 1.86 -10.13 -22.24
C PRO A 141 2.49 -11.38 -21.60
N LEU A 142 2.73 -11.36 -20.29
CA LEU A 142 3.20 -12.53 -19.55
C LEU A 142 2.04 -13.35 -18.97
N ALA A 143 1.03 -12.67 -18.44
CA ALA A 143 -0.11 -13.32 -17.76
C ALA A 143 -0.98 -14.12 -18.72
N ILE A 144 -1.27 -13.60 -19.92
CA ILE A 144 -2.17 -14.27 -20.90
C ILE A 144 -1.61 -15.63 -21.35
N PRO A 145 -0.33 -15.75 -21.80
CA PRO A 145 0.23 -17.05 -22.18
C PRO A 145 0.30 -18.06 -21.05
N ILE A 146 0.55 -17.60 -19.82
CA ILE A 146 0.55 -18.48 -18.63
C ILE A 146 -0.86 -19.03 -18.41
N LEU A 147 -1.88 -18.18 -18.43
CA LEU A 147 -3.27 -18.60 -18.27
C LEU A 147 -3.72 -19.56 -19.40
N GLN A 148 -3.33 -19.29 -20.64
CA GLN A 148 -3.61 -20.16 -21.79
C GLN A 148 -2.91 -21.52 -21.63
N ALA A 149 -1.64 -21.55 -21.25
CA ALA A 149 -0.91 -22.80 -21.01
C ALA A 149 -1.58 -23.64 -19.90
N MET A 150 -2.03 -22.99 -18.83
CA MET A 150 -2.78 -23.65 -17.75
C MET A 150 -4.12 -24.18 -18.25
N ALA A 151 -4.86 -23.44 -19.05
CA ALA A 151 -6.15 -23.84 -19.61
C ALA A 151 -6.01 -25.03 -20.59
N GLU A 152 -4.94 -25.07 -21.38
CA GLU A 152 -4.65 -26.12 -22.35
C GLU A 152 -3.88 -27.32 -21.77
N ASN A 153 -3.58 -27.29 -20.48
CA ASN A 153 -2.77 -28.30 -19.78
C ASN A 153 -1.39 -28.54 -20.44
N ARG A 154 -0.81 -27.47 -21.02
CA ARG A 154 0.53 -27.54 -21.59
C ARG A 154 1.56 -27.48 -20.48
N SER A 155 2.49 -28.42 -20.45
CA SER A 155 3.59 -28.47 -19.49
C SER A 155 4.67 -27.42 -19.76
N THR A 156 4.70 -26.87 -20.99
CA THR A 156 5.71 -25.91 -21.42
C THR A 156 5.11 -24.75 -22.20
N ILE A 157 5.56 -23.53 -21.86
CA ILE A 157 5.26 -22.33 -22.64
C ILE A 157 6.42 -22.13 -23.61
N PRO A 158 6.19 -21.80 -24.91
CA PRO A 158 7.26 -21.54 -25.85
C PRO A 158 8.23 -20.46 -25.34
N GLY A 159 9.55 -20.74 -25.41
CA GLY A 159 10.60 -19.83 -24.92
C GLY A 159 10.45 -18.39 -25.40
N PRO A 160 10.27 -18.13 -26.72
CA PRO A 160 10.12 -16.75 -27.23
C PRO A 160 8.95 -15.97 -26.61
N VAL A 161 7.89 -16.66 -26.21
CA VAL A 161 6.72 -16.02 -25.55
C VAL A 161 7.06 -15.62 -24.14
N VAL A 162 7.79 -16.46 -23.41
CA VAL A 162 8.28 -16.16 -22.06
C VAL A 162 9.26 -15.01 -22.11
N ASP A 163 10.21 -15.02 -23.05
CA ASP A 163 11.23 -13.97 -23.20
C ASP A 163 10.58 -12.62 -23.52
N THR A 164 9.61 -12.59 -24.41
CA THR A 164 8.85 -11.37 -24.73
C THR A 164 8.08 -10.89 -23.51
N GLY A 165 7.39 -11.76 -22.80
CA GLY A 165 6.66 -11.43 -21.59
C GLY A 165 7.56 -10.87 -20.48
N LEU A 166 8.72 -11.48 -20.26
CA LEU A 166 9.73 -10.99 -19.32
C LEU A 166 10.28 -9.62 -19.72
N PHE A 167 10.54 -9.40 -21.00
CA PHE A 167 10.99 -8.10 -21.51
C PHE A 167 9.98 -7.01 -21.16
N PHE A 168 8.70 -7.22 -21.44
CA PHE A 168 7.63 -6.27 -21.07
C PHE A 168 7.53 -6.08 -19.57
N CYS A 169 7.64 -7.13 -18.76
CA CYS A 169 7.67 -7.02 -17.31
C CYS A 169 8.86 -6.18 -16.82
N CYS A 170 10.07 -6.40 -17.33
CA CYS A 170 11.25 -5.63 -16.97
C CYS A 170 11.09 -4.14 -17.36
N LEU A 171 10.56 -3.87 -18.56
CA LEU A 171 10.26 -2.52 -19.01
C LEU A 171 9.20 -1.87 -18.12
N GLY A 172 8.16 -2.63 -17.76
CA GLY A 172 7.12 -2.18 -16.83
C GLY A 172 7.68 -1.80 -15.46
N VAL A 173 8.54 -2.63 -14.89
CA VAL A 173 9.22 -2.34 -13.62
C VAL A 173 10.00 -1.03 -13.70
N LEU A 174 10.74 -0.82 -14.79
CA LEU A 174 11.55 0.39 -15.00
C LEU A 174 10.70 1.67 -15.12
N ILE A 175 9.50 1.58 -15.67
CA ILE A 175 8.60 2.73 -15.86
C ILE A 175 7.65 2.89 -14.67
N VAL A 176 7.02 1.80 -14.22
CA VAL A 176 5.96 1.84 -13.21
C VAL A 176 6.51 2.17 -11.83
N ILE A 177 7.71 1.69 -11.47
CA ILE A 177 8.28 1.98 -10.14
C ILE A 177 8.57 3.47 -9.96
N PRO A 178 9.33 4.16 -10.83
CA PRO A 178 9.55 5.60 -10.68
C PRO A 178 8.25 6.41 -10.74
N ALA A 179 7.32 6.03 -11.64
CA ALA A 179 6.02 6.67 -11.73
C ALA A 179 5.20 6.52 -10.44
N SER A 180 5.20 5.33 -9.83
CA SER A 180 4.49 5.07 -8.57
C SER A 180 5.08 5.87 -7.40
N ILE A 181 6.39 6.02 -7.34
CA ILE A 181 7.07 6.85 -6.33
C ILE A 181 6.66 8.31 -6.49
N LEU A 182 6.69 8.84 -7.71
CA LEU A 182 6.31 10.22 -8.01
C LEU A 182 4.83 10.47 -7.66
N ILE A 183 3.95 9.58 -8.09
CA ILE A 183 2.51 9.65 -7.79
C ILE A 183 2.27 9.62 -6.28
N THR A 184 2.97 8.77 -5.54
CA THR A 184 2.85 8.71 -4.08
C THR A 184 3.24 10.03 -3.44
N TRP A 185 4.30 10.71 -3.90
CA TRP A 185 4.69 12.00 -3.35
C TRP A 185 3.68 13.11 -3.68
N ILE A 186 3.11 13.10 -4.91
CA ILE A 186 2.02 14.02 -5.29
C ILE A 186 0.81 13.79 -4.38
N GLU A 187 0.42 12.53 -4.18
CA GLU A 187 -0.70 12.11 -3.35
C GLU A 187 -0.52 12.56 -1.90
N GLU A 188 0.69 12.37 -1.34
CA GLU A 188 0.99 12.78 0.02
C GLU A 188 0.87 14.30 0.23
N LEU A 189 1.33 15.10 -0.72
CA LEU A 189 1.19 16.56 -0.68
C LEU A 189 -0.26 17.01 -0.96
N ALA A 190 -0.94 16.39 -1.92
CA ALA A 190 -2.32 16.69 -2.27
C ALA A 190 -3.29 16.40 -1.10
N ASN A 191 -3.09 15.26 -0.41
CA ASN A 191 -3.92 14.90 0.76
C ASN A 191 -3.82 15.96 1.86
N ARG A 192 -2.64 16.53 2.08
CA ARG A 192 -2.43 17.59 3.07
C ARG A 192 -3.01 18.91 2.63
N ALA A 193 -2.85 19.27 1.36
CA ALA A 193 -3.47 20.46 0.79
C ALA A 193 -5.02 20.39 0.88
N CYS A 194 -5.59 19.20 0.69
CA CYS A 194 -7.02 18.98 0.84
C CYS A 194 -7.49 19.16 2.29
N VAL A 195 -6.78 18.53 3.28
CA VAL A 195 -7.23 18.52 4.68
C VAL A 195 -6.88 19.81 5.41
N LEU A 196 -5.68 20.35 5.20
CA LEU A 196 -5.16 21.50 5.96
C LEU A 196 -5.56 22.84 5.36
N ASP A 197 -5.58 22.94 4.03
CA ASP A 197 -5.96 24.17 3.32
C ASP A 197 -7.41 24.14 2.82
N GLY A 198 -8.13 23.02 2.96
CA GLY A 198 -9.52 22.87 2.53
C GLY A 198 -9.73 22.87 1.00
N ARG A 199 -8.67 22.67 0.22
CA ARG A 199 -8.70 22.73 -1.26
C ARG A 199 -9.62 21.68 -1.87
N SER A 200 -10.10 21.94 -3.09
CA SER A 200 -10.82 20.92 -3.86
C SER A 200 -9.89 19.78 -4.27
N THR A 201 -10.44 18.65 -4.72
CA THR A 201 -9.67 17.48 -5.16
C THR A 201 -8.67 17.82 -6.25
N PHE A 202 -9.11 18.51 -7.32
CA PHE A 202 -8.27 18.86 -8.45
C PHE A 202 -7.23 19.93 -8.10
N ASP A 203 -7.60 20.94 -7.32
CA ASP A 203 -6.66 21.97 -6.83
C ASP A 203 -5.60 21.37 -5.91
N SER A 204 -5.97 20.36 -5.13
CA SER A 204 -5.02 19.64 -4.27
C SER A 204 -3.99 18.85 -5.07
N ILE A 205 -4.43 18.16 -6.15
CA ILE A 205 -3.53 17.43 -7.05
C ILE A 205 -2.62 18.42 -7.79
N ALA A 206 -3.19 19.51 -8.33
CA ALA A 206 -2.42 20.54 -8.99
C ALA A 206 -1.38 21.18 -8.07
N TYR A 207 -1.73 21.44 -6.79
CA TYR A 207 -0.81 21.91 -5.79
C TYR A 207 0.31 20.91 -5.50
N GLY A 208 -0.02 19.62 -5.33
CA GLY A 208 0.97 18.57 -5.09
C GLY A 208 1.99 18.48 -6.22
N TRP A 209 1.53 18.56 -7.47
CA TRP A 209 2.38 18.61 -8.65
C TRP A 209 3.25 19.86 -8.69
N ALA A 210 2.67 21.04 -8.50
CA ALA A 210 3.39 22.32 -8.49
C ALA A 210 4.44 22.36 -7.36
N ALA A 211 4.14 21.84 -6.17
CA ALA A 211 5.06 21.77 -5.06
C ALA A 211 6.29 20.91 -5.37
N ILE A 212 6.12 19.79 -6.09
CA ILE A 212 7.25 18.97 -6.54
C ILE A 212 8.08 19.71 -7.57
N GLN A 213 7.47 20.39 -8.54
CA GLN A 213 8.20 21.14 -9.56
C GLN A 213 9.00 22.31 -8.98
N GLN A 214 8.38 23.09 -8.09
CA GLN A 214 9.00 24.30 -7.53
C GLN A 214 10.01 23.99 -6.42
N ARG A 215 9.85 22.87 -5.70
CA ARG A 215 10.63 22.50 -4.52
C ARG A 215 11.10 21.05 -4.57
N SER A 216 11.53 20.60 -5.77
CA SER A 216 11.99 19.23 -6.00
C SER A 216 13.04 18.77 -4.99
N GLY A 217 14.06 19.57 -4.71
CA GLY A 217 15.15 19.21 -3.80
C GLY A 217 14.66 18.79 -2.40
N PRO A 218 13.95 19.65 -1.66
CA PRO A 218 13.43 19.31 -0.33
C PRO A 218 12.45 18.13 -0.33
N VAL A 219 11.54 18.05 -1.32
CA VAL A 219 10.55 16.98 -1.43
C VAL A 219 11.22 15.62 -1.70
N ILE A 220 12.13 15.59 -2.69
CA ILE A 220 12.89 14.38 -3.03
C ILE A 220 13.77 13.94 -1.86
N ALA A 221 14.45 14.88 -1.19
CA ALA A 221 15.32 14.57 -0.07
C ALA A 221 14.56 13.95 1.12
N LEU A 222 13.35 14.40 1.42
CA LEU A 222 12.49 13.78 2.41
C LEU A 222 11.96 12.44 1.89
N GLY A 223 11.41 12.42 0.68
CA GLY A 223 10.82 11.24 0.06
C GLY A 223 11.77 10.05 0.01
N ILE A 224 13.05 10.26 -0.38
CA ILE A 224 14.07 9.20 -0.40
C ILE A 224 14.34 8.67 1.02
N ARG A 225 14.43 9.54 2.04
CA ARG A 225 14.64 9.08 3.43
C ARG A 225 13.47 8.24 3.94
N LEU A 226 12.25 8.68 3.66
CA LEU A 226 11.05 7.96 4.06
C LEU A 226 10.90 6.65 3.28
N LEU A 227 11.25 6.65 1.98
CA LEU A 227 11.31 5.44 1.16
C LEU A 227 12.34 4.45 1.70
N GLY A 228 13.51 4.93 2.17
CA GLY A 228 14.50 4.09 2.82
C GLY A 228 13.96 3.42 4.09
N ILE A 229 13.26 4.17 4.94
CA ILE A 229 12.65 3.63 6.17
C ILE A 229 11.57 2.59 5.83
N ALA A 230 10.69 2.92 4.89
CA ALA A 230 9.65 1.98 4.42
C ALA A 230 10.28 0.74 3.76
N GLY A 231 11.35 0.92 2.98
CA GLY A 231 12.09 -0.17 2.34
C GLY A 231 12.74 -1.13 3.34
N VAL A 232 13.36 -0.60 4.39
CA VAL A 232 13.92 -1.44 5.47
C VAL A 232 12.84 -2.24 6.17
N ALA A 233 11.69 -1.62 6.47
CA ALA A 233 10.56 -2.33 7.07
C ALA A 233 10.00 -3.42 6.13
N GLY A 234 9.87 -3.11 4.84
CA GLY A 234 9.43 -4.08 3.83
C GLY A 234 10.42 -5.24 3.65
N LEU A 235 11.72 -4.96 3.61
CA LEU A 235 12.75 -6.01 3.56
C LEU A 235 12.70 -6.91 4.78
N PHE A 236 12.54 -6.33 5.98
CA PHE A 236 12.37 -7.11 7.19
C PHE A 236 11.17 -8.06 7.10
N THR A 237 10.04 -7.58 6.60
CA THR A 237 8.84 -8.39 6.37
C THR A 237 9.10 -9.53 5.37
N ILE A 238 9.72 -9.23 4.23
CA ILE A 238 10.02 -10.22 3.18
C ILE A 238 10.99 -11.31 3.72
N VAL A 239 12.06 -10.91 4.38
CA VAL A 239 13.06 -11.85 4.94
C VAL A 239 12.42 -12.73 6.00
N SER A 240 11.63 -12.15 6.91
CA SER A 240 10.94 -12.89 7.96
C SER A 240 9.94 -13.89 7.39
N LEU A 241 9.21 -13.53 6.34
CA LEU A 241 8.30 -14.44 5.62
C LEU A 241 9.05 -15.61 4.98
N ASN A 242 10.18 -15.37 4.30
CA ASN A 242 10.97 -16.42 3.68
C ASN A 242 11.54 -17.41 4.71
N ILE A 243 12.02 -16.91 5.84
CA ILE A 243 12.48 -17.76 6.96
C ILE A 243 11.32 -18.61 7.48
N LEU A 244 10.16 -17.99 7.71
CA LEU A 244 8.97 -18.67 8.19
C LEU A 244 8.52 -19.79 7.23
N GLN A 245 8.46 -19.49 5.95
CA GLN A 245 8.08 -20.44 4.90
C GLN A 245 9.07 -21.60 4.81
N GLY A 246 10.37 -21.33 4.93
CA GLY A 246 11.40 -22.36 4.99
C GLY A 246 11.30 -23.27 6.24
N THR A 247 10.89 -22.72 7.37
CA THR A 247 10.69 -23.52 8.61
C THR A 247 9.42 -24.37 8.51
N ILE A 248 8.32 -23.83 7.99
CA ILE A 248 7.07 -24.57 7.78
C ILE A 248 7.28 -25.73 6.80
N SER A 249 7.99 -25.51 5.70
CA SER A 249 8.23 -26.50 4.64
C SER A 249 9.14 -27.66 5.12
N ARG A 250 10.03 -27.39 6.08
CA ARG A 250 10.99 -28.39 6.61
C ARG A 250 10.47 -29.16 7.83
N SER A 251 9.36 -28.74 8.41
CA SER A 251 8.81 -29.39 9.61
C SER A 251 7.76 -30.43 9.22
N PRO A 252 8.11 -31.73 9.17
CA PRO A 252 7.13 -32.75 8.94
C PRO A 252 6.22 -32.82 10.18
N ALA A 253 5.04 -32.24 10.09
CA ALA A 253 3.88 -32.45 10.97
C ALA A 253 4.10 -32.33 12.50
N GLY A 254 5.12 -31.64 12.97
CA GLY A 254 5.27 -31.30 14.39
C GLY A 254 4.39 -30.11 14.77
N PRO A 255 3.83 -30.07 15.99
CA PRO A 255 2.99 -28.96 16.43
C PRO A 255 3.86 -27.72 16.69
N LEU A 256 4.03 -26.87 15.66
CA LEU A 256 4.53 -25.51 15.88
C LEU A 256 3.47 -24.81 16.73
N ALA A 257 3.76 -24.61 18.01
CA ALA A 257 2.89 -23.87 18.89
C ALA A 257 3.01 -22.38 18.58
N SER A 258 1.91 -21.78 18.16
CA SER A 258 1.78 -20.33 18.06
C SER A 258 1.79 -19.73 19.47
N PRO A 259 2.33 -18.51 19.68
CA PRO A 259 2.19 -17.78 20.93
C PRO A 259 0.73 -17.54 21.34
N PHE A 260 -0.23 -17.72 20.44
CA PHE A 260 -1.67 -17.63 20.71
C PHE A 260 -2.35 -19.00 20.94
N GLY A 261 -1.59 -20.08 21.15
CA GLY A 261 -2.13 -21.40 21.41
C GLY A 261 -2.76 -22.14 20.22
N VAL A 262 -2.73 -21.55 19.02
CA VAL A 262 -3.21 -22.19 17.79
C VAL A 262 -2.12 -23.15 17.30
N LYS A 263 -2.43 -24.43 17.26
CA LYS A 263 -1.50 -25.47 16.82
C LYS A 263 -1.41 -25.55 15.30
N GLY A 264 -0.21 -25.83 14.79
CA GLY A 264 0.05 -26.04 13.37
C GLY A 264 0.44 -24.77 12.60
N PRO A 265 0.63 -24.86 11.26
CA PRO A 265 1.13 -23.78 10.42
C PRO A 265 0.26 -22.52 10.44
N TRP A 266 -1.05 -22.67 10.65
CA TRP A 266 -1.99 -21.55 10.74
C TRP A 266 -1.71 -20.61 11.92
N GLY A 267 -1.30 -21.16 13.06
CA GLY A 267 -0.98 -20.36 14.24
C GLY A 267 0.23 -19.47 14.02
N VAL A 268 1.24 -20.00 13.36
CA VAL A 268 2.47 -19.26 13.04
C VAL A 268 2.18 -18.17 12.03
N LEU A 269 1.41 -18.48 10.97
CA LEU A 269 1.01 -17.51 9.95
C LEU A 269 0.14 -16.39 10.51
N LEU A 270 -0.79 -16.70 11.41
CA LEU A 270 -1.63 -15.70 12.06
C LEU A 270 -0.80 -14.78 12.96
N SER A 271 0.12 -15.33 13.72
CA SER A 271 1.04 -14.55 14.58
C SER A 271 1.90 -13.61 13.76
N PHE A 272 2.41 -14.10 12.62
CA PHE A 272 3.21 -13.32 11.71
C PHE A 272 2.38 -12.20 11.05
N GLY A 273 1.17 -12.51 10.58
CA GLY A 273 0.25 -11.53 10.01
C GLY A 273 -0.06 -10.39 10.99
N ILE A 274 -0.28 -10.71 12.26
CA ILE A 274 -0.50 -9.68 13.30
C ILE A 274 0.76 -8.82 13.48
N ALA A 275 1.94 -9.43 13.53
CA ALA A 275 3.20 -8.67 13.65
C ALA A 275 3.44 -7.78 12.43
N GLU A 276 3.20 -8.28 11.22
CA GLU A 276 3.28 -7.50 9.98
C GLU A 276 2.32 -6.31 10.01
N MET A 277 1.07 -6.52 10.42
CA MET A 277 0.09 -5.45 10.55
C MET A 277 0.53 -4.39 11.56
N ALA A 278 1.11 -4.80 12.69
CA ALA A 278 1.60 -3.85 13.70
C ALA A 278 2.77 -3.02 13.17
N ILE A 279 3.73 -3.63 12.49
CA ILE A 279 4.87 -2.94 11.87
C ILE A 279 4.36 -1.96 10.81
N ASN A 280 3.47 -2.40 9.91
CA ASN A 280 2.92 -1.57 8.85
C ASN A 280 2.13 -0.38 9.42
N THR A 281 1.32 -0.61 10.45
CA THR A 281 0.60 0.44 11.19
C THR A 281 1.54 1.51 11.70
N TRP A 282 2.61 1.08 12.36
CA TRP A 282 3.60 1.98 12.92
C TRP A 282 4.32 2.79 11.83
N VAL A 283 4.78 2.11 10.78
CA VAL A 283 5.45 2.75 9.63
C VAL A 283 4.53 3.77 8.97
N MET A 284 3.29 3.43 8.68
CA MET A 284 2.33 4.33 8.03
C MET A 284 2.00 5.55 8.90
N THR A 285 1.86 5.35 10.22
CA THR A 285 1.67 6.46 11.16
C THR A 285 2.87 7.39 11.15
N PHE A 286 4.07 6.84 11.14
CA PHE A 286 5.33 7.61 11.11
C PHE A 286 5.50 8.38 9.80
N LEU A 287 5.27 7.73 8.65
CA LEU A 287 5.36 8.35 7.33
C LEU A 287 4.36 9.49 7.20
N SER A 288 3.10 9.27 7.57
CA SER A 288 2.05 10.29 7.51
C SER A 288 2.36 11.48 8.41
N SER A 289 2.84 11.23 9.64
CA SER A 289 3.26 12.29 10.57
C SER A 289 4.42 13.11 10.00
N SER A 290 5.44 12.43 9.44
CA SER A 290 6.61 13.09 8.86
C SER A 290 6.23 14.00 7.67
N TRP A 291 5.38 13.54 6.78
CA TRP A 291 4.89 14.34 5.66
C TRP A 291 4.02 15.51 6.12
N THR A 292 3.22 15.35 7.19
CA THR A 292 2.38 16.45 7.73
C THR A 292 3.25 17.56 8.34
N LEU A 293 4.28 17.19 9.12
CA LEU A 293 5.23 18.14 9.67
C LEU A 293 5.99 18.89 8.57
N PHE A 294 6.43 18.17 7.54
CA PHE A 294 7.12 18.77 6.40
C PHE A 294 6.22 19.75 5.64
N TYR A 295 4.96 19.39 5.38
CA TYR A 295 4.01 20.26 4.72
C TYR A 295 3.81 21.58 5.49
N ARG A 296 3.66 21.52 6.80
CA ARG A 296 3.57 22.73 7.65
C ARG A 296 4.80 23.61 7.54
N GLN A 297 5.99 23.03 7.46
CA GLN A 297 7.23 23.80 7.25
C GLN A 297 7.25 24.48 5.88
N LEU A 298 6.76 23.83 4.84
CA LEU A 298 6.63 24.44 3.52
C LEU A 298 5.71 25.66 3.57
N LEU A 299 4.55 25.57 4.21
CA LEU A 299 3.61 26.69 4.37
C LEU A 299 4.21 27.86 5.12
N MET A 300 4.94 27.59 6.22
CA MET A 300 5.61 28.65 6.99
C MET A 300 6.70 29.35 6.17
N SER A 301 7.41 28.61 5.31
CA SER A 301 8.44 29.19 4.46
C SER A 301 7.85 30.09 3.37
N ASP A 302 6.62 29.84 2.93
CA ASP A 302 5.92 30.66 1.91
C ASP A 302 5.42 31.96 2.53
N ARG A 303 4.84 31.92 3.73
CA ARG A 303 4.40 33.11 4.45
C ARG A 303 5.54 34.10 4.71
N ASN A 304 6.75 33.59 4.93
CA ASN A 304 7.94 34.45 5.17
C ASN A 304 8.56 34.98 3.87
N ARG A 305 8.10 34.57 2.68
CA ARG A 305 8.59 35.04 1.38
C ARG A 305 7.62 35.97 0.68
N SER A 306 6.35 36.00 1.08
CA SER A 306 5.41 37.00 0.63
C SER A 306 5.68 38.31 1.41
N PRO A 307 6.14 39.41 0.75
CA PRO A 307 6.34 40.69 1.41
C PRO A 307 5.02 41.27 1.92
#